data_b00f9fefb2d337202164ef5ec40754af
#
_entry.id   b00f9fefb2d337202164ef5ec40754af
#
_cell.length_a   1.000
_cell.length_b   1.000
_cell.length_c   1.000
_cell.angle_alpha   90.00
_cell.angle_beta   90.00
_cell.angle_gamma   90.00
#
_symmetry.space_group_name_H-M   'P 1'
#
loop_
_entity.id
_entity.type
_entity.pdbx_description
1 polymer ?
#
loop_
_entity_poly.entity_id
_entity_poly.type
_entity_poly.pdbx_seq_one_letter_code
_entity_poly.pdbx_strand_id
1 'polypeptide(L)'
;LVFNDINLMVTYNYINATKIARGKYIATLDGDDYWIAEDKLQRQINILENNEDVSIVYTGYRQFDDETGKILHEIKYWNSVAVNKKGKESALSFALDEVSYPLGSSACFRRENYLQGCKKYEPLISTPYSAGEGTILNISMCMSGYFRFIPEIMVAYRVLNSSLCHFETPEQQLDFAFRYLRHRLLVAELLHLDMIKVIRYSLWKLFKLAVYLGELDIYEQKLKQLEYDKPDAFSKWLLWFYNNKFMLLGGRLFGESLYLFKFIKRSFRK
;
A
#
# COMPACT_ATOMS: atom_id res chain seq x y z
N LEU A 1 -21.21 3.35 -19.21
CA LEU A 1 -19.85 3.02 -19.62
C LEU A 1 -19.10 4.30 -19.92
N VAL A 2 -17.83 4.34 -19.55
CA VAL A 2 -16.92 5.45 -19.83
C VAL A 2 -15.78 4.90 -20.66
N PHE A 3 -15.55 5.49 -21.81
CA PHE A 3 -14.44 5.15 -22.69
C PHE A 3 -13.45 6.31 -22.68
N ASN A 4 -12.17 6.02 -22.53
CA ASN A 4 -11.11 7.02 -22.62
C ASN A 4 -10.43 6.88 -23.99
N ASP A 5 -10.15 8.00 -24.64
CA ASP A 5 -9.46 8.02 -25.95
C ASP A 5 -7.99 7.57 -25.85
N ILE A 6 -7.43 7.64 -24.65
CA ILE A 6 -6.06 7.22 -24.35
C ILE A 6 -6.05 6.35 -23.08
N ASN A 7 -5.02 5.56 -22.89
CA ASN A 7 -4.81 4.81 -21.66
C ASN A 7 -4.41 5.76 -20.53
N LEU A 8 -5.32 5.97 -19.58
CA LEU A 8 -5.12 6.84 -18.41
C LEU A 8 -4.33 6.15 -17.27
N MET A 9 -3.93 4.91 -17.44
CA MET A 9 -3.39 4.08 -16.37
C MET A 9 -4.37 3.94 -15.19
N VAL A 10 -4.06 3.09 -14.22
CA VAL A 10 -5.01 2.71 -13.15
C VAL A 10 -5.47 3.91 -12.32
N THR A 11 -4.53 4.70 -11.81
CA THR A 11 -4.83 5.81 -10.88
C THR A 11 -5.75 6.88 -11.49
N TYR A 12 -5.40 7.39 -12.67
CA TYR A 12 -6.22 8.43 -13.32
C TYR A 12 -7.56 7.89 -13.80
N ASN A 13 -7.62 6.63 -14.29
CA ASN A 13 -8.87 5.99 -14.66
C ASN A 13 -9.82 5.87 -13.46
N TYR A 14 -9.30 5.45 -12.32
CA TYR A 14 -10.05 5.33 -11.07
C TYR A 14 -10.61 6.69 -10.59
N ILE A 15 -9.78 7.74 -10.61
CA ILE A 15 -10.19 9.10 -10.25
C ILE A 15 -11.25 9.62 -11.22
N ASN A 16 -11.07 9.41 -12.53
CA ASN A 16 -12.00 9.86 -13.55
C ASN A 16 -13.37 9.17 -13.40
N ALA A 17 -13.38 7.85 -13.23
CA ALA A 17 -14.60 7.10 -12.95
C ALA A 17 -15.34 7.62 -11.70
N THR A 18 -14.60 7.93 -10.63
CA THR A 18 -15.18 8.47 -9.39
C THR A 18 -15.75 9.87 -9.58
N LYS A 19 -15.12 10.72 -10.41
CA LYS A 19 -15.67 12.06 -10.74
C LYS A 19 -17.00 11.97 -11.47
N ILE A 20 -17.15 11.02 -12.38
CA ILE A 20 -18.34 10.82 -13.21
C ILE A 20 -19.48 10.16 -12.41
N ALA A 21 -19.14 9.32 -11.44
CA ALA A 21 -20.11 8.67 -10.56
C ALA A 21 -20.96 9.70 -9.81
N ARG A 22 -22.28 9.43 -9.64
CA ARG A 22 -23.25 10.35 -9.02
C ARG A 22 -23.67 9.92 -7.62
N GLY A 23 -23.27 8.72 -7.20
CA GLY A 23 -23.65 8.19 -5.89
C GLY A 23 -22.98 8.92 -4.72
N LYS A 24 -23.64 8.95 -3.57
CA LYS A 24 -23.08 9.41 -2.28
C LYS A 24 -21.90 8.53 -1.86
N TYR A 25 -21.99 7.26 -2.16
CA TYR A 25 -20.97 6.25 -1.90
C TYR A 25 -20.44 5.66 -3.19
N ILE A 26 -19.19 5.24 -3.16
CA ILE A 26 -18.51 4.49 -4.23
C ILE A 26 -18.18 3.11 -3.68
N ALA A 27 -18.55 2.09 -4.41
CA ALA A 27 -18.08 0.72 -4.20
C ALA A 27 -17.22 0.32 -5.40
N THR A 28 -16.05 -0.22 -5.14
CA THR A 28 -15.07 -0.56 -6.17
C THR A 28 -14.99 -2.06 -6.40
N LEU A 29 -14.77 -2.41 -7.66
CA LEU A 29 -14.57 -3.79 -8.10
C LEU A 29 -13.63 -3.77 -9.30
N ASP A 30 -12.51 -4.45 -9.20
CA ASP A 30 -11.59 -4.64 -10.31
C ASP A 30 -12.17 -5.63 -11.32
N GLY A 31 -11.81 -5.48 -12.60
CA GLY A 31 -12.45 -6.23 -13.69
C GLY A 31 -12.18 -7.74 -13.68
N ASP A 32 -11.21 -8.18 -12.92
CA ASP A 32 -10.81 -9.58 -12.73
C ASP A 32 -11.33 -10.20 -11.42
N ASP A 33 -11.95 -9.40 -10.55
CA ASP A 33 -12.54 -9.82 -9.28
C ASP A 33 -14.06 -9.99 -9.36
N TYR A 34 -14.68 -10.59 -8.34
CA TYR A 34 -16.14 -10.64 -8.22
C TYR A 34 -16.63 -10.65 -6.77
N TRP A 35 -17.81 -10.05 -6.54
CA TRP A 35 -18.49 -10.14 -5.25
C TRP A 35 -19.25 -11.45 -5.13
N ILE A 36 -19.19 -12.04 -3.92
CA ILE A 36 -19.81 -13.34 -3.63
C ILE A 36 -20.92 -13.25 -2.56
N ALA A 37 -21.14 -12.08 -1.97
CA ALA A 37 -22.20 -11.83 -1.00
C ALA A 37 -23.20 -10.81 -1.57
N GLU A 38 -24.48 -11.21 -1.69
CA GLU A 38 -25.54 -10.38 -2.24
C GLU A 38 -25.84 -9.14 -1.38
N ASP A 39 -25.64 -9.24 -0.07
CA ASP A 39 -25.90 -8.18 0.90
C ASP A 39 -24.68 -7.27 1.18
N LYS A 40 -23.55 -7.48 0.48
CA LYS A 40 -22.30 -6.73 0.70
C LYS A 40 -22.51 -5.21 0.73
N LEU A 41 -23.11 -4.67 -0.33
CA LEU A 41 -23.29 -3.23 -0.44
C LEU A 41 -24.26 -2.68 0.60
N GLN A 42 -25.36 -3.39 0.87
CA GLN A 42 -26.33 -2.97 1.88
C GLN A 42 -25.69 -2.88 3.27
N ARG A 43 -24.88 -3.86 3.65
CA ARG A 43 -24.18 -3.87 4.96
C ARG A 43 -23.16 -2.73 5.06
N GLN A 44 -22.37 -2.50 4.01
CA GLN A 44 -21.39 -1.42 3.98
C GLN A 44 -22.05 -0.05 4.06
N ILE A 45 -23.13 0.17 3.29
CA ILE A 45 -23.89 1.43 3.29
C ILE A 45 -24.54 1.65 4.66
N ASN A 46 -25.11 0.64 5.28
CA ASN A 46 -25.71 0.76 6.61
C ASN A 46 -24.67 1.23 7.65
N ILE A 47 -23.45 0.72 7.60
CA ILE A 47 -22.36 1.19 8.48
C ILE A 47 -22.05 2.67 8.20
N LEU A 48 -21.91 3.06 6.93
CA LEU A 48 -21.61 4.43 6.55
C LEU A 48 -22.74 5.39 6.91
N GLU A 49 -24.01 5.02 6.74
CA GLU A 49 -25.15 5.89 7.07
C GLU A 49 -25.32 6.09 8.58
N ASN A 50 -25.07 5.06 9.39
CA ASN A 50 -25.22 5.12 10.84
C ASN A 50 -24.00 5.65 11.58
N ASN A 51 -22.87 5.93 10.90
CA ASN A 51 -21.61 6.39 11.50
C ASN A 51 -20.98 7.48 10.63
N GLU A 52 -21.25 8.73 10.92
CA GLU A 52 -20.74 9.88 10.13
C GLU A 52 -19.22 9.99 10.16
N ASP A 53 -18.58 9.53 11.24
CA ASP A 53 -17.14 9.52 11.43
C ASP A 53 -16.42 8.37 10.70
N VAL A 54 -17.17 7.45 10.08
CA VAL A 54 -16.61 6.38 9.23
C VAL A 54 -16.52 6.86 7.78
N SER A 55 -15.32 6.80 7.22
CA SER A 55 -15.04 7.25 5.84
C SER A 55 -15.10 6.11 4.82
N ILE A 56 -14.73 4.90 5.22
CA ILE A 56 -14.62 3.73 4.36
C ILE A 56 -14.91 2.43 5.13
N VAL A 57 -15.52 1.48 4.44
CA VAL A 57 -15.79 0.12 4.94
C VAL A 57 -15.21 -0.90 3.97
N TYR A 58 -14.39 -1.80 4.49
CA TYR A 58 -13.85 -2.97 3.78
C TYR A 58 -14.52 -4.26 4.24
N THR A 59 -14.38 -5.31 3.44
CA THR A 59 -14.87 -6.65 3.80
C THR A 59 -13.75 -7.68 3.72
N GLY A 60 -13.97 -8.83 4.32
CA GLY A 60 -13.14 -10.01 4.09
C GLY A 60 -13.18 -10.44 2.62
N TYR A 61 -12.12 -11.12 2.19
CA TYR A 61 -12.00 -11.64 0.84
C TYR A 61 -11.25 -12.97 0.83
N ARG A 62 -11.45 -13.75 -0.24
CA ARG A 62 -10.63 -14.93 -0.54
C ARG A 62 -9.82 -14.72 -1.79
N GLN A 63 -8.60 -15.22 -1.78
CA GLN A 63 -7.75 -15.30 -2.96
C GLN A 63 -7.89 -16.68 -3.59
N PHE A 64 -8.05 -16.74 -4.89
CA PHE A 64 -8.08 -18.00 -5.63
C PHE A 64 -7.18 -17.93 -6.86
N ASP A 65 -6.58 -19.05 -7.16
CA ASP A 65 -5.77 -19.24 -8.36
C ASP A 65 -6.67 -19.36 -9.59
N ASP A 66 -6.42 -18.56 -10.61
CA ASP A 66 -7.28 -18.50 -11.81
C ASP A 66 -7.28 -19.79 -12.62
N GLU A 67 -6.13 -20.45 -12.72
CA GLU A 67 -5.97 -21.65 -13.56
C GLU A 67 -6.61 -22.88 -12.91
N THR A 68 -6.46 -23.01 -11.60
CA THR A 68 -6.88 -24.21 -10.86
C THR A 68 -8.18 -24.02 -10.09
N GLY A 69 -8.63 -22.79 -9.90
CA GLY A 69 -9.76 -22.45 -9.03
C GLY A 69 -9.51 -22.69 -7.54
N LYS A 70 -8.27 -23.07 -7.16
CA LYS A 70 -7.93 -23.39 -5.77
C LYS A 70 -7.91 -22.12 -4.90
N ILE A 71 -8.55 -22.20 -3.72
CA ILE A 71 -8.45 -21.14 -2.72
C ILE A 71 -7.04 -21.14 -2.13
N LEU A 72 -6.34 -20.02 -2.27
CA LEU A 72 -4.98 -19.80 -1.79
C LEU A 72 -5.00 -19.27 -0.35
N HIS A 73 -5.78 -18.22 -0.10
CA HIS A 73 -5.88 -17.57 1.21
C HIS A 73 -7.29 -17.02 1.46
N GLU A 74 -7.67 -16.93 2.73
CA GLU A 74 -8.85 -16.21 3.19
C GLU A 74 -8.46 -15.15 4.22
N ILE A 75 -8.87 -13.91 3.99
CA ILE A 75 -8.62 -12.77 4.86
C ILE A 75 -9.94 -12.37 5.51
N LYS A 76 -10.10 -12.73 6.80
CA LYS A 76 -11.30 -12.49 7.62
C LYS A 76 -11.06 -11.46 8.73
N TYR A 77 -9.86 -10.91 8.80
CA TYR A 77 -9.52 -9.89 9.78
C TYR A 77 -8.59 -8.86 9.15
N TRP A 78 -8.66 -7.66 9.67
CA TRP A 78 -7.74 -6.59 9.34
C TRP A 78 -7.15 -6.03 10.62
N ASN A 79 -5.93 -5.52 10.55
CA ASN A 79 -5.23 -5.04 11.73
C ASN A 79 -6.04 -3.96 12.45
N SER A 80 -6.33 -4.20 13.75
CA SER A 80 -7.11 -3.30 14.61
C SER A 80 -6.55 -1.88 14.72
N VAL A 81 -5.26 -1.69 14.45
CA VAL A 81 -4.60 -0.37 14.45
C VAL A 81 -5.25 0.58 13.46
N ALA A 82 -5.58 0.11 12.25
CA ALA A 82 -6.22 0.94 11.22
C ALA A 82 -7.67 1.34 11.58
N VAL A 83 -8.38 0.45 12.28
CA VAL A 83 -9.79 0.66 12.63
C VAL A 83 -9.94 1.68 13.75
N ASN A 84 -8.94 1.80 14.63
CA ASN A 84 -8.98 2.63 15.84
C ASN A 84 -8.27 3.98 15.70
N LYS A 85 -7.66 4.27 14.53
CA LYS A 85 -6.92 5.51 14.28
C LYS A 85 -7.52 6.28 13.11
N LYS A 86 -7.39 7.59 13.13
CA LYS A 86 -7.71 8.49 12.01
C LYS A 86 -6.66 9.60 11.88
N GLY A 87 -6.72 10.36 10.79
CA GLY A 87 -5.83 11.48 10.55
C GLY A 87 -4.37 11.05 10.39
N LYS A 88 -3.47 11.90 10.85
CA LYS A 88 -2.02 11.69 10.71
C LYS A 88 -1.52 10.41 11.40
N GLU A 89 -2.15 10.00 12.49
CA GLU A 89 -1.77 8.77 13.20
C GLU A 89 -2.03 7.53 12.35
N SER A 90 -3.20 7.47 11.68
CA SER A 90 -3.50 6.41 10.73
C SER A 90 -2.60 6.48 9.51
N ALA A 91 -2.37 7.67 8.94
CA ALA A 91 -1.47 7.86 7.80
C ALA A 91 -0.03 7.40 8.11
N LEU A 92 0.47 7.68 9.30
CA LEU A 92 1.77 7.18 9.74
C LEU A 92 1.81 5.66 9.84
N SER A 93 0.75 5.04 10.36
CA SER A 93 0.66 3.56 10.42
C SER A 93 0.70 2.91 9.02
N PHE A 94 0.06 3.53 8.02
CA PHE A 94 0.21 3.10 6.62
C PHE A 94 1.64 3.32 6.08
N ALA A 95 2.24 4.48 6.35
CA ALA A 95 3.60 4.78 5.91
C ALA A 95 4.66 3.84 6.51
N LEU A 96 4.38 3.25 7.67
CA LEU A 96 5.23 2.28 8.37
C LEU A 96 4.84 0.82 8.13
N ASP A 97 3.88 0.54 7.23
CA ASP A 97 3.29 -0.81 7.04
C ASP A 97 2.86 -1.50 8.35
N GLU A 98 2.53 -0.74 9.38
CA GLU A 98 1.87 -1.28 10.58
C GLU A 98 0.48 -1.82 10.23
N VAL A 99 -0.07 -1.30 9.13
CA VAL A 99 -1.36 -1.69 8.55
C VAL A 99 -1.14 -1.96 7.06
N SER A 100 -1.57 -3.14 6.60
CA SER A 100 -1.61 -3.45 5.18
C SER A 100 -2.73 -2.68 4.49
N TYR A 101 -2.55 -2.33 3.22
CA TYR A 101 -3.64 -1.80 2.40
C TYR A 101 -4.68 -2.90 2.18
N PRO A 102 -5.96 -2.65 2.49
CA PRO A 102 -7.02 -3.62 2.19
C PRO A 102 -7.25 -3.73 0.68
N LEU A 103 -7.89 -4.81 0.27
CA LEU A 103 -8.25 -5.05 -1.12
C LEU A 103 -9.22 -3.97 -1.65
N GLY A 104 -8.85 -3.30 -2.75
CA GLY A 104 -9.66 -2.27 -3.39
C GLY A 104 -11.07 -2.78 -3.73
N SER A 105 -11.19 -3.94 -4.36
CA SER A 105 -12.45 -4.59 -4.74
C SER A 105 -13.41 -4.86 -3.56
N SER A 106 -12.92 -4.80 -2.33
CA SER A 106 -13.73 -4.94 -1.12
C SER A 106 -14.26 -3.62 -0.57
N ALA A 107 -13.79 -2.47 -1.07
CA ALA A 107 -14.06 -1.15 -0.51
C ALA A 107 -15.45 -0.62 -0.84
N CYS A 108 -16.03 0.13 0.12
CA CYS A 108 -17.12 1.08 -0.09
C CYS A 108 -16.83 2.33 0.74
N PHE A 109 -16.86 3.51 0.13
CA PHE A 109 -16.41 4.75 0.75
C PHE A 109 -17.25 5.99 0.37
N ARG A 110 -17.10 7.07 1.15
CA ARG A 110 -17.73 8.34 0.87
C ARG A 110 -17.08 9.01 -0.32
N ARG A 111 -17.85 9.20 -1.41
CA ARG A 111 -17.37 9.80 -2.67
C ARG A 111 -16.74 11.18 -2.44
N GLU A 112 -17.39 12.04 -1.68
CA GLU A 112 -16.93 13.41 -1.46
C GLU A 112 -15.57 13.44 -0.76
N ASN A 113 -15.36 12.62 0.26
CA ASN A 113 -14.08 12.52 0.97
C ASN A 113 -12.93 12.13 0.02
N TYR A 114 -13.20 11.21 -0.92
CA TYR A 114 -12.21 10.82 -1.91
C TYR A 114 -11.85 11.94 -2.88
N LEU A 115 -12.86 12.65 -3.41
CA LEU A 115 -12.64 13.76 -4.35
C LEU A 115 -11.92 14.93 -3.69
N GLN A 116 -12.27 15.27 -2.45
CA GLN A 116 -11.55 16.27 -1.67
C GLN A 116 -10.09 15.84 -1.41
N GLY A 117 -9.88 14.58 -1.08
CA GLY A 117 -8.54 14.01 -0.93
C GLY A 117 -7.72 14.07 -2.20
N CYS A 118 -8.30 13.69 -3.35
CA CYS A 118 -7.62 13.80 -4.65
C CYS A 118 -7.18 15.23 -4.98
N LYS A 119 -8.03 16.22 -4.66
CA LYS A 119 -7.68 17.63 -4.83
C LYS A 119 -6.58 18.09 -3.86
N LYS A 120 -6.72 17.72 -2.58
CA LYS A 120 -5.80 18.15 -1.50
C LYS A 120 -4.42 17.51 -1.61
N TYR A 121 -4.36 16.25 -2.04
CA TYR A 121 -3.14 15.44 -2.12
C TYR A 121 -2.74 15.16 -3.57
N GLU A 122 -3.03 16.10 -4.47
CA GLU A 122 -2.73 16.01 -5.89
C GLU A 122 -1.27 15.60 -6.17
N PRO A 123 -0.24 16.09 -5.46
CA PRO A 123 1.14 15.64 -5.65
C PRO A 123 1.36 14.13 -5.51
N LEU A 124 0.51 13.41 -4.74
CA LEU A 124 0.57 11.94 -4.66
C LEU A 124 0.09 11.26 -5.93
N ILE A 125 -0.68 11.96 -6.75
CA ILE A 125 -1.26 11.45 -8.01
C ILE A 125 -0.34 11.75 -9.18
N SER A 126 0.12 12.99 -9.28
CA SER A 126 0.92 13.51 -10.41
C SER A 126 2.40 13.10 -10.35
N THR A 127 2.86 12.54 -9.23
CA THR A 127 4.25 12.09 -9.12
C THR A 127 4.54 10.88 -10.03
N PRO A 128 5.73 10.82 -10.66
CA PRO A 128 6.18 9.64 -11.39
C PRO A 128 6.38 8.41 -10.48
N TYR A 129 6.34 8.61 -9.17
CA TYR A 129 6.49 7.57 -8.15
C TYR A 129 5.16 7.13 -7.54
N SER A 130 4.03 7.44 -8.20
CA SER A 130 2.71 7.05 -7.69
C SER A 130 2.68 5.56 -7.35
N ALA A 131 2.23 5.26 -6.13
CA ALA A 131 2.07 3.89 -5.63
C ALA A 131 0.67 3.33 -5.94
N GLY A 132 -0.02 3.94 -6.90
CA GLY A 132 -1.34 3.53 -7.36
C GLY A 132 -2.52 4.18 -6.62
N GLU A 133 -3.72 3.83 -7.07
CA GLU A 133 -5.02 4.36 -6.59
C GLU A 133 -5.27 4.02 -5.11
N GLY A 134 -4.79 2.86 -4.65
CA GLY A 134 -4.98 2.41 -3.26
C GLY A 134 -4.35 3.36 -2.25
N THR A 135 -3.21 3.99 -2.56
CA THR A 135 -2.58 4.92 -1.63
C THR A 135 -3.38 6.21 -1.49
N ILE A 136 -3.77 6.84 -2.60
CA ILE A 136 -4.56 8.08 -2.53
C ILE A 136 -5.92 7.83 -1.89
N LEU A 137 -6.54 6.67 -2.14
CA LEU A 137 -7.78 6.26 -1.48
C LEU A 137 -7.58 6.18 0.03
N ASN A 138 -6.60 5.40 0.50
CA ASN A 138 -6.39 5.18 1.92
C ASN A 138 -5.97 6.45 2.65
N ILE A 139 -5.10 7.30 2.06
CA ILE A 139 -4.73 8.59 2.65
C ILE A 139 -5.93 9.52 2.73
N SER A 140 -6.74 9.64 1.67
CA SER A 140 -7.95 10.47 1.67
C SER A 140 -8.93 10.01 2.75
N MET A 141 -9.13 8.70 2.86
CA MET A 141 -10.09 8.13 3.82
C MET A 141 -9.60 8.22 5.26
N CYS A 142 -8.35 7.91 5.56
CA CYS A 142 -7.83 8.00 6.93
C CYS A 142 -7.78 9.45 7.44
N MET A 143 -7.56 10.42 6.55
CA MET A 143 -7.59 11.84 6.90
C MET A 143 -9.00 12.38 7.10
N SER A 144 -10.04 11.70 6.57
CA SER A 144 -11.44 12.11 6.64
C SER A 144 -12.23 11.39 7.76
N GLY A 145 -11.80 10.22 8.21
CA GLY A 145 -12.55 9.45 9.20
C GLY A 145 -11.90 8.12 9.56
N TYR A 146 -12.67 7.30 10.27
CA TYR A 146 -12.26 5.96 10.64
C TYR A 146 -12.53 4.95 9.53
N PHE A 147 -11.79 3.86 9.58
CA PHE A 147 -12.03 2.67 8.77
C PHE A 147 -12.91 1.69 9.54
N ARG A 148 -13.70 0.90 8.81
CA ARG A 148 -14.42 -0.26 9.35
C ARG A 148 -14.15 -1.47 8.49
N PHE A 149 -14.22 -2.63 9.12
CA PHE A 149 -14.00 -3.91 8.46
C PHE A 149 -15.08 -4.89 8.83
N ILE A 150 -15.70 -5.50 7.83
CA ILE A 150 -16.67 -6.59 7.97
C ILE A 150 -15.90 -7.91 7.80
N PRO A 151 -15.80 -8.78 8.82
CA PRO A 151 -14.93 -9.96 8.78
C PRO A 151 -15.39 -11.09 7.86
N GLU A 152 -16.62 -11.00 7.32
CA GLU A 152 -17.14 -12.01 6.39
C GLU A 152 -16.51 -11.89 5.02
N ILE A 153 -16.29 -13.05 4.38
CA ILE A 153 -15.76 -13.16 3.02
C ILE A 153 -16.86 -12.75 2.03
N MET A 154 -16.71 -11.58 1.41
CA MET A 154 -17.67 -11.02 0.48
C MET A 154 -17.11 -10.77 -0.93
N VAL A 155 -15.82 -11.00 -1.12
CA VAL A 155 -15.12 -10.80 -2.39
C VAL A 155 -14.24 -12.01 -2.70
N ALA A 156 -14.20 -12.40 -3.97
CA ALA A 156 -13.23 -13.32 -4.50
C ALA A 156 -12.23 -12.55 -5.35
N TYR A 157 -10.98 -12.56 -4.91
CA TYR A 157 -9.83 -11.94 -5.55
C TYR A 157 -9.10 -12.96 -6.41
N ARG A 158 -9.00 -12.68 -7.69
CA ARG A 158 -8.36 -13.54 -8.69
C ARG A 158 -6.85 -13.29 -8.72
N VAL A 159 -6.07 -14.35 -8.52
CA VAL A 159 -4.61 -14.29 -8.68
C VAL A 159 -4.24 -14.73 -10.09
N LEU A 160 -3.73 -13.79 -10.89
CA LEU A 160 -3.29 -14.01 -12.25
C LEU A 160 -1.77 -14.07 -12.34
N ASN A 161 -1.22 -14.94 -13.16
CA ASN A 161 0.22 -14.99 -13.44
C ASN A 161 0.73 -13.71 -14.12
N SER A 162 -0.15 -12.98 -14.83
CA SER A 162 0.14 -11.70 -15.49
C SER A 162 -0.16 -10.46 -14.66
N SER A 163 -0.35 -10.59 -13.35
CA SER A 163 -0.64 -9.46 -12.46
C SER A 163 0.48 -8.42 -12.46
N LEU A 164 0.11 -7.13 -12.37
CA LEU A 164 1.05 -6.00 -12.24
C LEU A 164 1.97 -6.10 -11.00
N CYS A 165 1.60 -6.91 -10.02
CA CYS A 165 2.40 -7.18 -8.82
C CYS A 165 3.32 -8.42 -8.97
N HIS A 166 3.34 -9.07 -10.13
CA HIS A 166 4.30 -10.12 -10.46
C HIS A 166 5.57 -9.50 -11.03
N PHE A 167 6.69 -9.80 -10.39
CA PHE A 167 8.01 -9.31 -10.82
C PHE A 167 8.79 -10.50 -11.39
N GLU A 168 9.26 -10.39 -12.62
CA GLU A 168 10.06 -11.42 -13.29
C GLU A 168 11.50 -11.42 -12.83
N THR A 169 12.00 -10.25 -12.39
CA THR A 169 13.40 -10.09 -11.96
C THR A 169 13.51 -9.42 -10.59
N PRO A 170 14.58 -9.72 -9.83
CA PRO A 170 14.90 -9.03 -8.59
C PRO A 170 15.02 -7.50 -8.75
N GLU A 171 15.55 -7.05 -9.89
CA GLU A 171 15.69 -5.63 -10.19
C GLU A 171 14.33 -4.93 -10.28
N GLN A 172 13.37 -5.51 -10.99
CA GLN A 172 11.98 -4.98 -11.07
C GLN A 172 11.35 -4.89 -9.68
N GLN A 173 11.58 -5.88 -8.84
CA GLN A 173 11.06 -5.90 -7.47
C GLN A 173 11.69 -4.78 -6.61
N LEU A 174 13.01 -4.56 -6.72
CA LEU A 174 13.69 -3.46 -6.06
C LEU A 174 13.26 -2.10 -6.58
N ASP A 175 13.10 -1.94 -7.90
CA ASP A 175 12.58 -0.71 -8.52
C ASP A 175 11.20 -0.33 -7.98
N PHE A 176 10.31 -1.30 -7.91
CA PHE A 176 8.99 -1.10 -7.33
C PHE A 176 9.08 -0.67 -5.85
N ALA A 177 9.91 -1.34 -5.07
CA ALA A 177 10.10 -1.03 -3.65
C ALA A 177 10.71 0.36 -3.43
N PHE A 178 11.64 0.80 -4.30
CA PHE A 178 12.20 2.17 -4.27
C PHE A 178 11.20 3.24 -4.70
N ARG A 179 10.33 2.96 -5.69
CA ARG A 179 9.21 3.86 -6.03
C ARG A 179 8.27 4.01 -4.84
N TYR A 180 7.97 2.92 -4.16
CA TYR A 180 7.14 2.93 -2.95
C TYR A 180 7.76 3.72 -1.81
N LEU A 181 9.09 3.66 -1.61
CA LEU A 181 9.83 4.51 -0.67
C LEU A 181 9.61 6.00 -1.00
N ARG A 182 9.87 6.41 -2.24
CA ARG A 182 9.71 7.81 -2.66
C ARG A 182 8.29 8.31 -2.43
N HIS A 183 7.30 7.47 -2.70
CA HIS A 183 5.91 7.78 -2.45
C HIS A 183 5.62 7.98 -0.96
N ARG A 184 6.12 7.10 -0.08
CA ARG A 184 5.97 7.24 1.38
C ARG A 184 6.60 8.52 1.93
N LEU A 185 7.74 8.89 1.39
CA LEU A 185 8.40 10.14 1.76
C LEU A 185 7.55 11.36 1.37
N LEU A 186 6.95 11.33 0.19
CA LEU A 186 6.04 12.37 -0.25
C LEU A 186 4.79 12.44 0.65
N VAL A 187 4.23 11.30 1.03
CA VAL A 187 3.13 11.24 2.02
C VAL A 187 3.56 11.86 3.35
N ALA A 188 4.75 11.51 3.85
CA ALA A 188 5.26 12.02 5.11
C ALA A 188 5.50 13.54 5.07
N GLU A 189 6.00 14.05 3.95
CA GLU A 189 6.21 15.49 3.71
C GLU A 189 4.86 16.23 3.68
N LEU A 190 3.93 15.81 2.83
CA LEU A 190 2.63 16.48 2.65
C LEU A 190 1.76 16.46 3.91
N LEU A 191 1.88 15.43 4.72
CA LEU A 191 1.10 15.30 5.95
C LEU A 191 1.86 15.74 7.20
N HIS A 192 3.12 16.19 7.07
CA HIS A 192 4.01 16.52 8.19
C HIS A 192 4.08 15.39 9.22
N LEU A 193 4.35 14.17 8.75
CA LEU A 193 4.56 13.00 9.60
C LEU A 193 5.99 12.97 10.15
N ASP A 194 6.28 12.03 11.06
CA ASP A 194 7.65 11.75 11.52
C ASP A 194 8.50 11.20 10.35
N MET A 195 9.11 12.14 9.62
CA MET A 195 9.92 11.83 8.43
C MET A 195 11.09 10.90 8.78
N ILE A 196 11.74 11.10 9.92
CA ILE A 196 12.88 10.28 10.37
C ILE A 196 12.44 8.84 10.56
N LYS A 197 11.30 8.61 11.21
CA LYS A 197 10.74 7.29 11.45
C LYS A 197 10.40 6.60 10.12
N VAL A 198 9.77 7.31 9.19
CA VAL A 198 9.41 6.79 7.86
C VAL A 198 10.65 6.43 7.04
N ILE A 199 11.67 7.29 7.02
CA ILE A 199 12.94 7.03 6.32
C ILE A 199 13.60 5.77 6.88
N ARG A 200 13.83 5.72 8.20
CA ARG A 200 14.52 4.58 8.85
C ARG A 200 13.81 3.27 8.58
N TYR A 201 12.48 3.26 8.71
CA TYR A 201 11.68 2.07 8.44
C TYR A 201 11.79 1.62 6.98
N SER A 202 11.61 2.55 6.04
CA SER A 202 11.60 2.24 4.61
C SER A 202 12.97 1.75 4.12
N LEU A 203 14.06 2.39 4.55
CA LEU A 203 15.42 1.96 4.20
C LEU A 203 15.75 0.59 4.77
N TRP A 204 15.33 0.32 6.00
CA TRP A 204 15.50 -1.00 6.61
C TRP A 204 14.75 -2.09 5.84
N LYS A 205 13.52 -1.79 5.41
CA LYS A 205 12.72 -2.73 4.62
C LYS A 205 13.36 -3.03 3.27
N LEU A 206 13.83 -2.00 2.57
CA LEU A 206 14.55 -2.14 1.30
C LEU A 206 15.84 -2.93 1.44
N PHE A 207 16.61 -2.67 2.48
CA PHE A 207 17.83 -3.41 2.76
C PHE A 207 17.54 -4.90 2.97
N LYS A 208 16.52 -5.24 3.78
CA LYS A 208 16.10 -6.64 3.96
C LYS A 208 15.71 -7.32 2.66
N LEU A 209 14.99 -6.60 1.80
CA LEU A 209 14.60 -7.10 0.49
C LEU A 209 15.82 -7.34 -0.40
N ALA A 210 16.76 -6.40 -0.46
CA ALA A 210 17.99 -6.55 -1.24
C ALA A 210 18.86 -7.73 -0.78
N VAL A 211 18.98 -7.91 0.53
CA VAL A 211 19.67 -9.09 1.11
C VAL A 211 18.96 -10.40 0.72
N TYR A 212 17.62 -10.40 0.76
CA TYR A 212 16.82 -11.56 0.36
C TYR A 212 17.00 -11.95 -1.09
N LEU A 213 17.04 -10.94 -1.97
CA LEU A 213 17.21 -11.12 -3.41
C LEU A 213 18.68 -11.36 -3.83
N GLY A 214 19.65 -11.11 -2.96
CA GLY A 214 21.08 -11.16 -3.29
C GLY A 214 21.60 -9.94 -4.06
N GLU A 215 20.81 -8.83 -4.11
CA GLU A 215 21.03 -7.68 -5.00
C GLU A 215 21.48 -6.42 -4.23
N LEU A 216 22.51 -6.56 -3.41
CA LEU A 216 23.06 -5.44 -2.63
C LEU A 216 23.68 -4.34 -3.50
N ASP A 217 24.28 -4.70 -4.64
CA ASP A 217 24.90 -3.74 -5.55
C ASP A 217 23.84 -2.84 -6.20
N ILE A 218 22.72 -3.41 -6.64
CA ILE A 218 21.58 -2.66 -7.17
C ILE A 218 20.99 -1.75 -6.08
N TYR A 219 20.85 -2.25 -4.87
CA TYR A 219 20.39 -1.45 -3.74
C TYR A 219 21.30 -0.24 -3.48
N GLU A 220 22.63 -0.42 -3.48
CA GLU A 220 23.60 0.66 -3.30
C GLU A 220 23.56 1.70 -4.43
N GLN A 221 23.43 1.25 -5.67
CA GLN A 221 23.29 2.13 -6.82
C GLN A 221 22.03 2.99 -6.72
N LYS A 222 20.90 2.40 -6.35
CA LYS A 222 19.64 3.13 -6.21
C LYS A 222 19.63 4.09 -5.01
N LEU A 223 20.31 3.77 -3.93
CA LEU A 223 20.52 4.71 -2.82
C LEU A 223 21.30 5.94 -3.26
N LYS A 224 22.37 5.77 -4.04
CA LYS A 224 23.15 6.91 -4.58
C LYS A 224 22.31 7.79 -5.50
N GLN A 225 21.42 7.18 -6.30
CA GLN A 225 20.50 7.93 -7.14
C GLN A 225 19.48 8.74 -6.31
N LEU A 226 18.97 8.18 -5.21
CA LEU A 226 18.09 8.92 -4.29
C LEU A 226 18.80 10.11 -3.63
N GLU A 227 20.08 9.96 -3.30
CA GLU A 227 20.93 11.03 -2.75
C GLU A 227 21.08 12.18 -3.73
N TYR A 228 21.30 11.87 -5.01
CA TYR A 228 21.43 12.87 -6.08
C TYR A 228 20.13 13.63 -6.31
N ASP A 229 18.99 12.96 -6.23
CA ASP A 229 17.67 13.55 -6.50
C ASP A 229 17.18 14.49 -5.36
N LYS A 230 17.69 14.34 -4.12
CA LYS A 230 17.30 15.16 -2.96
C LYS A 230 18.50 15.48 -2.03
N PRO A 231 19.30 16.51 -2.36
CA PRO A 231 20.61 16.75 -1.72
C PRO A 231 20.58 17.29 -0.30
N ASP A 232 19.46 17.75 0.26
CA ASP A 232 19.45 18.49 1.53
C ASP A 232 19.51 17.63 2.82
N ALA A 233 18.51 17.61 3.66
CA ALA A 233 18.54 16.89 4.94
C ALA A 233 18.49 15.35 4.78
N PHE A 234 17.96 14.88 3.66
CA PHE A 234 17.77 13.47 3.37
C PHE A 234 19.10 12.77 3.03
N SER A 235 19.97 13.40 2.25
CA SER A 235 21.27 12.86 1.85
C SER A 235 22.20 12.63 3.04
N LYS A 236 22.21 13.51 4.02
CA LYS A 236 23.03 13.34 5.23
C LYS A 236 22.64 12.09 6.04
N TRP A 237 21.35 11.80 6.12
CA TRP A 237 20.83 10.61 6.79
C TRP A 237 21.05 9.32 5.98
N LEU A 238 20.89 9.38 4.66
CA LEU A 238 21.21 8.26 3.76
C LEU A 238 22.69 7.93 3.80
N LEU A 239 23.55 8.94 3.74
CA LEU A 239 25.00 8.79 3.82
C LEU A 239 25.43 8.22 5.17
N TRP A 240 24.84 8.69 6.26
CA TRP A 240 25.08 8.15 7.59
C TRP A 240 24.63 6.68 7.68
N PHE A 241 23.46 6.34 7.16
CA PHE A 241 22.94 4.97 7.12
C PHE A 241 23.84 4.06 6.26
N TYR A 242 24.24 4.54 5.09
CA TYR A 242 25.17 3.83 4.20
C TYR A 242 26.52 3.56 4.86
N ASN A 243 27.11 4.57 5.47
CA ASN A 243 28.40 4.46 6.15
C ASN A 243 28.35 3.63 7.44
N ASN A 244 27.18 3.49 8.06
CA ASN A 244 26.98 2.75 9.30
C ASN A 244 26.16 1.45 9.10
N LYS A 245 25.94 1.00 7.86
CA LYS A 245 25.15 -0.21 7.54
C LYS A 245 25.66 -1.46 8.29
N PHE A 246 26.98 -1.62 8.44
CA PHE A 246 27.58 -2.73 9.17
C PHE A 246 27.35 -2.64 10.70
N MET A 247 27.34 -1.44 11.27
CA MET A 247 27.03 -1.26 12.70
C MET A 247 25.54 -1.53 13.00
N LEU A 248 24.65 -1.15 12.08
CA LEU A 248 23.21 -1.43 12.18
C LEU A 248 22.91 -2.91 11.99
N LEU A 249 23.68 -3.60 11.15
CA LEU A 249 23.67 -5.06 11.03
C LEU A 249 24.15 -5.74 12.32
N GLY A 250 25.26 -5.29 12.90
CA GLY A 250 25.82 -5.86 14.13
C GLY A 250 24.93 -5.71 15.36
N GLY A 251 24.33 -4.53 15.56
CA GLY A 251 23.50 -4.23 16.74
C GLY A 251 22.11 -4.87 16.75
N ARG A 252 21.53 -5.19 15.59
CA ARG A 252 20.21 -5.85 15.47
C ARG A 252 20.25 -7.31 15.08
N LEU A 253 21.34 -7.79 14.47
CA LEU A 253 21.54 -9.21 14.16
C LEU A 253 21.53 -10.10 15.41
N PHE A 254 21.89 -9.57 16.57
CA PHE A 254 21.76 -10.30 17.84
C PHE A 254 20.32 -10.47 18.30
N GLY A 255 19.38 -9.60 17.93
CA GLY A 255 17.96 -9.71 18.27
C GLY A 255 17.09 -10.41 17.22
N GLU A 256 17.45 -10.31 15.94
CA GLU A 256 16.69 -10.87 14.81
C GLU A 256 17.39 -12.08 14.13
N SER A 257 18.54 -12.51 14.61
CA SER A 257 19.32 -13.65 14.09
C SER A 257 18.50 -14.96 14.03
N LEU A 258 17.53 -15.12 14.92
CA LEU A 258 16.59 -16.26 14.90
C LEU A 258 15.64 -16.22 13.68
N TYR A 259 15.30 -15.03 13.18
CA TYR A 259 14.42 -14.89 12.01
C TYR A 259 15.18 -15.11 10.71
N LEU A 260 16.39 -14.56 10.60
CA LEU A 260 17.28 -14.74 9.45
C LEU A 260 17.73 -16.22 9.34
N PHE A 261 18.04 -16.85 10.46
CA PHE A 261 18.44 -18.27 10.51
C PHE A 261 17.30 -19.23 10.12
N LYS A 262 16.07 -18.93 10.56
CA LYS A 262 14.88 -19.70 10.13
C LYS A 262 14.58 -19.50 8.64
N PHE A 263 14.88 -18.33 8.10
CA PHE A 263 14.67 -17.99 6.72
C PHE A 263 15.70 -18.63 5.79
N ILE A 264 17.00 -18.54 6.10
CA ILE A 264 18.11 -19.21 5.40
C ILE A 264 17.88 -20.73 5.39
N LYS A 265 17.45 -21.32 6.51
CA LYS A 265 17.13 -22.75 6.59
C LYS A 265 15.95 -23.20 5.71
N ARG A 266 15.02 -22.30 5.36
CA ARG A 266 13.92 -22.56 4.40
C ARG A 266 14.38 -22.48 2.95
N SER A 267 15.32 -21.59 2.62
CA SER A 267 15.85 -21.39 1.26
C SER A 267 16.78 -22.51 0.80
N PHE A 268 17.42 -23.24 1.73
CA PHE A 268 18.26 -24.41 1.43
C PHE A 268 17.51 -25.76 1.48
N ARG A 269 16.18 -25.74 1.57
CA ARG A 269 15.33 -26.96 1.53
C ARG A 269 14.45 -27.03 0.27
N LYS A 270 14.90 -26.43 -0.82
CA LYS A 270 14.36 -26.68 -2.16
C LYS A 270 15.40 -27.33 -3.03
#